data_72d6da6e7615121393e4e3318d6f13a1
#
_entry.id   72d6da6e7615121393e4e3318d6f13a1
#
_cell.length_a   1.000
_cell.length_b   1.000
_cell.length_c   1.000
_cell.angle_alpha   90.00
_cell.angle_beta   90.00
_cell.angle_gamma   90.00
#
_symmetry.space_group_name_H-M   'P 1'
#
loop_
_entity.id
_entity.type
_entity.pdbx_description
1 polymer ?
#
loop_
_entity_poly.entity_id
_entity_poly.type
_entity_poly.pdbx_seq_one_letter_code
_entity_poly.pdbx_strand_id
1 'polypeptide(L)'
;NKQASILAAEKRELARQEKIADTLETEYKKNEEILRVKEDAYKKELGSLVELFGHLQSSAGEAAVQFSGSLTGAEYGQERVKFLNDLTGKMSETTELPTIREIEGLWYELTRELAASAQVVSFTTDVIDVDGVTSECSVTRVGLFNAVCDGKYLEYASSKGQYAFLPRQPA
;
A
#
# COMPACT_ATOMS: atom_id res chain seq x y z
N ASN A 1 4.15 -8.08 -79.70
CA ASN A 1 3.38 -8.96 -78.80
C ASN A 1 4.01 -9.19 -77.45
N LYS A 2 5.34 -9.20 -77.28
CA LYS A 2 6.00 -9.45 -76.00
C LYS A 2 5.82 -8.29 -75.02
N GLN A 3 5.85 -7.05 -75.41
CA GLN A 3 5.63 -5.86 -74.61
C GLN A 3 4.18 -5.75 -74.06
N ALA A 4 3.19 -6.12 -74.93
CA ALA A 4 1.78 -6.13 -74.52
C ALA A 4 1.47 -7.19 -73.40
N SER A 5 2.14 -8.34 -73.45
CA SER A 5 1.98 -9.37 -72.45
C SER A 5 2.63 -8.98 -71.09
N ILE A 6 3.77 -8.30 -71.14
CA ILE A 6 4.45 -7.76 -69.94
C ILE A 6 3.57 -6.67 -69.33
N LEU A 7 3.08 -5.72 -70.08
CA LEU A 7 2.20 -4.65 -69.60
C LEU A 7 0.91 -5.22 -68.96
N ALA A 8 0.33 -6.28 -69.54
CA ALA A 8 -0.85 -6.94 -68.98
C ALA A 8 -0.56 -7.66 -67.63
N ALA A 9 0.64 -8.26 -67.51
CA ALA A 9 1.06 -8.90 -66.25
C ALA A 9 1.29 -7.87 -65.14
N GLU A 10 1.97 -6.77 -65.44
CA GLU A 10 2.21 -5.69 -64.47
C GLU A 10 0.92 -4.99 -64.03
N LYS A 11 -0.03 -4.77 -64.94
CA LYS A 11 -1.36 -4.24 -64.56
C LYS A 11 -2.13 -5.17 -63.64
N ARG A 12 -2.02 -6.48 -63.82
CA ARG A 12 -2.65 -7.45 -62.88
C ARG A 12 -1.99 -7.45 -61.53
N GLU A 13 -0.67 -7.35 -61.47
CA GLU A 13 0.05 -7.30 -60.21
C GLU A 13 -0.23 -5.97 -59.49
N LEU A 14 -0.30 -4.84 -60.18
CA LEU A 14 -0.71 -3.55 -59.62
C LEU A 14 -2.12 -3.65 -58.98
N ALA A 15 -3.10 -4.15 -59.73
CA ALA A 15 -4.46 -4.33 -59.20
C ALA A 15 -4.54 -5.27 -58.00
N ARG A 16 -3.64 -6.28 -57.93
CA ARG A 16 -3.52 -7.16 -56.77
C ARG A 16 -2.94 -6.42 -55.56
N GLN A 17 -1.89 -5.63 -55.75
CA GLN A 17 -1.25 -4.83 -54.71
C GLN A 17 -2.20 -3.75 -54.16
N GLU A 18 -2.96 -3.08 -55.04
CA GLU A 18 -3.99 -2.11 -54.63
C GLU A 18 -5.07 -2.79 -53.76
N LYS A 19 -5.54 -3.96 -54.14
CA LYS A 19 -6.52 -4.71 -53.32
C LYS A 19 -5.98 -5.15 -51.97
N ILE A 20 -4.71 -5.54 -51.91
CA ILE A 20 -4.04 -5.88 -50.64
C ILE A 20 -3.93 -4.62 -49.74
N ALA A 21 -3.52 -3.49 -50.32
CA ALA A 21 -3.42 -2.23 -49.64
C ALA A 21 -4.76 -1.77 -49.02
N ASP A 22 -5.84 -1.84 -49.83
CA ASP A 22 -7.21 -1.51 -49.36
C ASP A 22 -7.66 -2.41 -48.18
N THR A 23 -7.33 -3.71 -48.30
CA THR A 23 -7.67 -4.67 -47.24
C THR A 23 -6.90 -4.35 -45.93
N LEU A 24 -5.59 -4.11 -46.05
CA LEU A 24 -4.74 -3.75 -44.91
C LEU A 24 -5.16 -2.41 -44.28
N GLU A 25 -5.51 -1.41 -45.08
CA GLU A 25 -6.01 -0.14 -44.58
C GLU A 25 -7.32 -0.30 -43.82
N THR A 26 -8.21 -1.17 -44.31
CA THR A 26 -9.48 -1.47 -43.64
C THR A 26 -9.25 -2.19 -42.33
N GLU A 27 -8.33 -3.17 -42.29
CA GLU A 27 -7.95 -3.87 -41.07
C GLU A 27 -7.25 -2.94 -40.06
N TYR A 28 -6.40 -2.07 -40.55
CA TYR A 28 -5.73 -1.07 -39.70
C TYR A 28 -6.74 -0.15 -39.01
N LYS A 29 -7.66 0.44 -39.78
CA LYS A 29 -8.73 1.30 -39.23
C LYS A 29 -9.60 0.56 -38.19
N LYS A 30 -9.92 -0.71 -38.45
CA LYS A 30 -10.67 -1.55 -37.51
C LYS A 30 -9.89 -1.81 -36.24
N ASN A 31 -8.60 -2.08 -36.32
CA ASN A 31 -7.74 -2.30 -35.17
C ASN A 31 -7.55 -1.02 -34.36
N GLU A 32 -7.41 0.14 -34.99
CA GLU A 32 -7.38 1.44 -34.31
C GLU A 32 -8.64 1.68 -33.48
N GLU A 33 -9.82 1.41 -34.02
CA GLU A 33 -11.08 1.58 -33.32
C GLU A 33 -11.20 0.61 -32.12
N ILE A 34 -10.78 -0.64 -32.31
CA ILE A 34 -10.76 -1.65 -31.21
C ILE A 34 -9.80 -1.20 -30.10
N LEU A 35 -8.63 -0.68 -30.44
CA LEU A 35 -7.66 -0.17 -29.48
C LEU A 35 -8.24 1.00 -28.69
N ARG A 36 -8.85 1.97 -29.38
CA ARG A 36 -9.47 3.14 -28.75
C ARG A 36 -10.55 2.73 -27.75
N VAL A 37 -11.45 1.82 -28.14
CA VAL A 37 -12.52 1.33 -27.22
C VAL A 37 -11.94 0.63 -26.00
N LYS A 38 -10.89 -0.17 -26.19
CA LYS A 38 -10.22 -0.86 -25.06
C LYS A 38 -9.48 0.11 -24.15
N GLU A 39 -8.81 1.12 -24.72
CA GLU A 39 -8.14 2.17 -23.92
C GLU A 39 -9.14 2.99 -23.10
N ASP A 40 -10.28 3.35 -23.66
CA ASP A 40 -11.32 4.10 -22.96
C ASP A 40 -11.93 3.27 -21.80
N ALA A 41 -12.19 1.99 -22.04
CA ALA A 41 -12.66 1.07 -21.01
C ALA A 41 -11.61 0.91 -19.89
N TYR A 42 -10.34 0.71 -20.26
CA TYR A 42 -9.23 0.59 -19.32
C TYR A 42 -9.05 1.87 -18.47
N LYS A 43 -9.08 3.05 -19.09
CA LYS A 43 -9.00 4.34 -18.38
C LYS A 43 -10.12 4.53 -17.36
N LYS A 44 -11.34 4.09 -17.74
CA LYS A 44 -12.50 4.17 -16.83
C LYS A 44 -12.35 3.26 -15.63
N GLU A 45 -11.92 2.01 -15.83
CA GLU A 45 -11.68 1.06 -14.74
C GLU A 45 -10.50 1.52 -13.86
N LEU A 46 -9.42 2.00 -14.46
CA LEU A 46 -8.26 2.52 -13.73
C LEU A 46 -8.62 3.74 -12.88
N GLY A 47 -9.49 4.64 -13.39
CA GLY A 47 -9.95 5.82 -12.64
C GLY A 47 -10.63 5.48 -11.32
N SER A 48 -11.50 4.45 -11.30
CA SER A 48 -12.16 4.01 -10.07
C SER A 48 -11.19 3.33 -9.09
N LEU A 49 -10.18 2.63 -9.60
CA LEU A 49 -9.13 2.01 -8.77
C LEU A 49 -8.21 3.07 -8.14
N VAL A 50 -7.85 4.12 -8.87
CA VAL A 50 -7.02 5.22 -8.35
C VAL A 50 -7.70 5.91 -7.16
N GLU A 51 -9.00 6.14 -7.21
CA GLU A 51 -9.76 6.70 -6.09
C GLU A 51 -9.73 5.76 -4.87
N LEU A 52 -9.96 4.46 -5.08
CA LEU A 52 -9.91 3.45 -4.02
C LEU A 52 -8.51 3.39 -3.38
N PHE A 53 -7.45 3.41 -4.19
CA PHE A 53 -6.07 3.40 -3.68
C PHE A 53 -5.71 4.69 -2.95
N GLY A 54 -6.26 5.83 -3.33
CA GLY A 54 -6.14 7.07 -2.57
C GLY A 54 -6.70 6.96 -1.14
N HIS A 55 -7.84 6.31 -0.98
CA HIS A 55 -8.41 6.03 0.34
C HIS A 55 -7.58 5.03 1.14
N LEU A 56 -7.09 3.96 0.51
CA LEU A 56 -6.20 3.00 1.18
C LEU A 56 -4.88 3.65 1.62
N GLN A 57 -4.29 4.49 0.80
CA GLN A 57 -3.09 5.25 1.11
C GLN A 57 -3.30 6.16 2.32
N SER A 58 -4.39 6.93 2.34
CA SER A 58 -4.75 7.79 3.48
C SER A 58 -4.89 6.98 4.75
N SER A 59 -5.66 5.88 4.70
CA SER A 59 -5.88 5.00 5.85
C SER A 59 -4.59 4.36 6.36
N ALA A 60 -3.70 3.91 5.47
CA ALA A 60 -2.40 3.34 5.83
C ALA A 60 -1.49 4.41 6.47
N GLY A 61 -1.46 5.63 5.92
CA GLY A 61 -0.68 6.74 6.48
C GLY A 61 -1.18 7.18 7.86
N GLU A 62 -2.49 7.31 8.04
CA GLU A 62 -3.09 7.63 9.33
C GLU A 62 -2.82 6.54 10.37
N ALA A 63 -2.94 5.26 9.99
CA ALA A 63 -2.61 4.14 10.85
C ALA A 63 -1.13 4.14 11.25
N ALA A 64 -0.21 4.42 10.33
CA ALA A 64 1.22 4.52 10.62
C ALA A 64 1.52 5.59 11.68
N VAL A 65 0.89 6.77 11.55
CA VAL A 65 1.05 7.87 12.53
C VAL A 65 0.51 7.46 13.89
N GLN A 66 -0.69 6.90 13.96
CA GLN A 66 -1.29 6.48 15.24
C GLN A 66 -0.50 5.36 15.91
N PHE A 67 -0.07 4.34 15.14
CA PHE A 67 0.66 3.21 15.70
C PHE A 67 2.07 3.56 16.14
N SER A 68 2.67 4.60 15.55
CA SER A 68 4.00 5.07 15.96
C SER A 68 4.05 5.55 17.41
N GLY A 69 2.94 6.08 17.94
CA GLY A 69 2.80 6.53 19.33
C GLY A 69 1.97 5.61 20.23
N SER A 70 1.47 4.48 19.70
CA SER A 70 0.61 3.59 20.46
C SER A 70 1.36 2.80 21.52
N LEU A 71 0.75 2.63 22.71
CA LEU A 71 1.27 1.78 23.77
C LEU A 71 1.51 0.32 23.34
N THR A 72 0.78 -0.16 22.33
CA THR A 72 0.98 -1.50 21.77
C THR A 72 2.30 -1.65 20.98
N GLY A 73 3.01 -0.55 20.73
CA GLY A 73 4.29 -0.56 20.03
C GLY A 73 5.39 -1.36 20.72
N ALA A 74 5.39 -1.39 22.06
CA ALA A 74 6.34 -2.21 22.83
C ALA A 74 6.04 -3.72 22.77
N GLU A 75 4.77 -4.08 22.53
CA GLU A 75 4.32 -5.48 22.41
C GLU A 75 4.46 -6.01 20.98
N TYR A 76 4.08 -5.20 19.99
CA TYR A 76 4.00 -5.63 18.57
C TYR A 76 5.17 -5.19 17.72
N GLY A 77 6.07 -4.36 18.24
CA GLY A 77 7.26 -3.88 17.54
C GLY A 77 6.99 -2.75 16.55
N GLN A 78 8.08 -2.18 16.04
CA GLN A 78 8.08 -1.06 15.09
C GLN A 78 7.93 -1.50 13.62
N GLU A 79 8.07 -2.79 13.34
CA GLU A 79 8.00 -3.31 11.96
C GLU A 79 6.66 -3.05 11.30
N ARG A 80 5.57 -3.04 12.07
CA ARG A 80 4.23 -2.70 11.58
C ARG A 80 4.14 -1.26 11.08
N VAL A 81 4.79 -0.32 11.78
CA VAL A 81 4.82 1.10 11.36
C VAL A 81 5.64 1.24 10.07
N LYS A 82 6.76 0.53 9.99
CA LYS A 82 7.56 0.46 8.76
C LYS A 82 6.75 -0.09 7.60
N PHE A 83 6.07 -1.22 7.80
CA PHE A 83 5.20 -1.83 6.77
C PHE A 83 4.14 -0.83 6.25
N LEU A 84 3.47 -0.11 7.14
CA LEU A 84 2.44 0.89 6.77
C LEU A 84 3.05 2.08 6.02
N ASN A 85 4.23 2.54 6.42
CA ASN A 85 4.94 3.60 5.70
C ASN A 85 5.40 3.15 4.31
N ASP A 86 5.94 1.93 4.20
CA ASP A 86 6.36 1.35 2.92
C ASP A 86 5.16 1.20 1.98
N LEU A 87 4.01 0.74 2.51
CA LEU A 87 2.76 0.62 1.75
C LEU A 87 2.24 1.99 1.28
N THR A 88 2.27 3.00 2.15
CA THR A 88 1.88 4.38 1.82
C THR A 88 2.79 4.97 0.74
N GLY A 89 4.11 4.78 0.86
CA GLY A 89 5.10 5.21 -0.12
C GLY A 89 4.88 4.57 -1.49
N LYS A 90 4.66 3.26 -1.51
CA LYS A 90 4.37 2.50 -2.73
C LYS A 90 3.14 3.03 -3.48
N MET A 91 2.07 3.35 -2.75
CA MET A 91 0.84 3.92 -3.34
C MET A 91 0.97 5.39 -3.75
N SER A 92 1.97 6.13 -3.24
CA SER A 92 2.28 7.51 -3.66
C SER A 92 2.98 7.56 -5.00
N GLU A 93 3.83 6.58 -5.26
CA GLU A 93 4.52 6.42 -6.53
C GLU A 93 3.55 5.73 -7.50
N THR A 94 2.85 6.49 -8.32
CA THR A 94 1.75 6.13 -9.23
C THR A 94 1.99 4.91 -10.15
N THR A 95 3.08 4.20 -10.01
CA THR A 95 3.51 3.09 -10.86
C THR A 95 3.25 1.69 -10.30
N GLU A 96 3.08 1.54 -8.98
CA GLU A 96 2.90 0.23 -8.37
C GLU A 96 1.60 0.14 -7.56
N LEU A 97 0.76 -0.81 -7.91
CA LEU A 97 -0.46 -1.12 -7.18
C LEU A 97 -0.14 -2.01 -5.96
N PRO A 98 -0.84 -1.81 -4.82
CA PRO A 98 -0.70 -2.71 -3.70
C PRO A 98 -1.19 -4.11 -4.06
N THR A 99 -0.49 -5.10 -3.57
CA THR A 99 -0.89 -6.50 -3.70
C THR A 99 -2.02 -6.82 -2.71
N ILE A 100 -2.77 -7.89 -2.98
CA ILE A 100 -3.82 -8.38 -2.07
C ILE A 100 -3.24 -8.65 -0.67
N ARG A 101 -2.04 -9.21 -0.58
CA ARG A 101 -1.37 -9.48 0.71
C ARG A 101 -1.06 -8.21 1.50
N GLU A 102 -0.69 -7.13 0.83
CA GLU A 102 -0.44 -5.84 1.47
C GLU A 102 -1.74 -5.22 1.98
N ILE A 103 -2.85 -5.34 1.23
CA ILE A 103 -4.17 -4.91 1.66
C ILE A 103 -4.66 -5.74 2.87
N GLU A 104 -4.47 -7.05 2.83
CA GLU A 104 -4.76 -7.96 3.96
C GLU A 104 -3.89 -7.61 5.17
N GLY A 105 -2.63 -7.28 4.97
CA GLY A 105 -1.71 -6.83 6.01
C GLY A 105 -2.17 -5.54 6.69
N LEU A 106 -2.60 -4.53 5.92
CA LEU A 106 -3.20 -3.32 6.47
C LEU A 106 -4.43 -3.64 7.34
N TRP A 107 -5.34 -4.46 6.81
CA TRP A 107 -6.53 -4.86 7.53
C TRP A 107 -6.21 -5.64 8.82
N TYR A 108 -5.21 -6.51 8.77
CA TYR A 108 -4.73 -7.25 9.93
C TYR A 108 -4.21 -6.31 11.02
N GLU A 109 -3.37 -5.33 10.69
CA GLU A 109 -2.82 -4.39 11.66
C GLU A 109 -3.89 -3.52 12.29
N LEU A 110 -4.85 -3.02 11.51
CA LEU A 110 -6.00 -2.25 12.02
C LEU A 110 -6.86 -3.08 12.99
N THR A 111 -7.14 -4.33 12.63
CA THR A 111 -7.95 -5.23 13.47
C THR A 111 -7.22 -5.62 14.74
N ARG A 112 -5.90 -5.83 14.66
CA ARG A 112 -5.04 -6.15 15.81
C ARG A 112 -5.02 -4.99 16.81
N GLU A 113 -4.86 -3.76 16.35
CA GLU A 113 -4.90 -2.58 17.20
C GLU A 113 -6.26 -2.39 17.86
N LEU A 114 -7.34 -2.58 17.09
CA LEU A 114 -8.71 -2.53 17.60
C LEU A 114 -8.94 -3.61 18.69
N ALA A 115 -8.49 -4.84 18.48
CA ALA A 115 -8.57 -5.90 19.47
C ALA A 115 -7.76 -5.57 20.73
N ALA A 116 -6.55 -5.05 20.56
CA ALA A 116 -5.68 -4.64 21.66
C ALA A 116 -6.26 -3.50 22.51
N SER A 117 -7.07 -2.62 21.91
CA SER A 117 -7.72 -1.52 22.62
C SER A 117 -8.71 -1.98 23.69
N ALA A 118 -9.27 -3.18 23.53
CA ALA A 118 -10.22 -3.78 24.47
C ALA A 118 -9.60 -4.79 25.46
N GLN A 119 -8.27 -4.96 25.43
CA GLN A 119 -7.58 -5.97 26.23
C GLN A 119 -6.81 -5.36 27.39
N VAL A 120 -6.79 -6.09 28.52
CA VAL A 120 -5.84 -5.88 29.60
C VAL A 120 -4.85 -7.04 29.57
N VAL A 121 -3.58 -6.72 29.33
CA VAL A 121 -2.51 -7.73 29.21
C VAL A 121 -1.36 -7.40 30.13
N SER A 122 -0.71 -8.45 30.67
CA SER A 122 0.52 -8.30 31.43
C SER A 122 1.63 -9.10 30.76
N PHE A 123 2.77 -8.48 30.59
CA PHE A 123 3.94 -9.07 29.91
C PHE A 123 5.22 -8.44 30.45
N THR A 124 6.33 -9.15 30.34
CA THR A 124 7.64 -8.67 30.77
C THR A 124 8.35 -8.03 29.58
N THR A 125 8.84 -6.82 29.78
CA THR A 125 9.58 -6.07 28.75
C THR A 125 10.56 -5.09 29.37
N ASP A 126 11.49 -4.60 28.57
CA ASP A 126 12.43 -3.57 28.97
C ASP A 126 11.76 -2.21 29.11
N VAL A 127 12.00 -1.53 30.21
CA VAL A 127 11.49 -0.19 30.52
C VAL A 127 12.65 0.74 30.83
N ILE A 128 12.60 1.96 30.32
CA ILE A 128 13.63 2.97 30.53
C ILE A 128 13.25 3.83 31.72
N ASP A 129 14.17 3.94 32.70
CA ASP A 129 14.00 4.84 33.84
C ASP A 129 14.30 6.32 33.43
N VAL A 130 13.93 7.24 34.35
CA VAL A 130 14.18 8.69 34.21
C VAL A 130 15.67 9.04 34.04
N ASP A 131 16.56 8.21 34.55
CA ASP A 131 18.01 8.32 34.41
C ASP A 131 18.54 7.69 33.09
N GLY A 132 17.66 7.16 32.27
CA GLY A 132 18.00 6.51 30.99
C GLY A 132 18.49 5.07 31.12
N VAL A 133 18.41 4.47 32.30
CA VAL A 133 18.79 3.07 32.57
C VAL A 133 17.64 2.16 32.15
N THR A 134 17.93 1.13 31.37
CA THR A 134 16.94 0.11 30.96
C THR A 134 16.94 -1.04 31.97
N SER A 135 15.76 -1.43 32.41
CA SER A 135 15.54 -2.58 33.29
C SER A 135 14.29 -3.37 32.88
N GLU A 136 14.33 -4.67 33.11
CA GLU A 136 13.19 -5.55 32.85
C GLU A 136 12.08 -5.30 33.87
N CYS A 137 10.84 -5.16 33.38
CA CYS A 137 9.68 -4.95 34.21
C CYS A 137 8.46 -5.73 33.75
N SER A 138 7.63 -6.17 34.71
CA SER A 138 6.30 -6.73 34.43
C SER A 138 5.30 -5.60 34.22
N VAL A 139 5.02 -5.31 32.94
CA VAL A 139 4.13 -4.25 32.54
C VAL A 139 2.71 -4.77 32.39
N THR A 140 1.75 -4.04 32.94
CA THR A 140 0.32 -4.24 32.69
C THR A 140 -0.19 -3.11 31.81
N ARG A 141 -0.62 -3.44 30.57
CA ARG A 141 -1.25 -2.52 29.64
C ARG A 141 -2.77 -2.65 29.70
N VAL A 142 -3.44 -1.52 29.81
CA VAL A 142 -4.92 -1.42 29.82
C VAL A 142 -5.37 -0.74 28.51
N GLY A 143 -5.77 -1.52 27.54
CA GLY A 143 -6.14 -1.01 26.22
C GLY A 143 -5.03 -0.19 25.59
N LEU A 144 -5.41 0.96 25.02
CA LEU A 144 -4.49 1.98 24.51
C LEU A 144 -4.35 3.19 25.46
N PHE A 145 -4.89 3.07 26.68
CA PHE A 145 -5.00 4.20 27.62
C PHE A 145 -3.80 4.31 28.54
N ASN A 146 -3.38 3.20 29.16
CA ASN A 146 -2.34 3.19 30.16
C ASN A 146 -1.45 1.95 30.06
N ALA A 147 -0.20 2.10 30.47
CA ALA A 147 0.70 1.03 30.83
C ALA A 147 1.30 1.32 32.18
N VAL A 148 1.41 0.33 33.05
CA VAL A 148 1.84 0.46 34.46
C VAL A 148 2.88 -0.61 34.74
N CYS A 149 3.94 -0.23 35.46
CA CYS A 149 4.92 -1.13 36.05
C CYS A 149 5.18 -0.71 37.49
N ASP A 150 5.12 -1.64 38.44
CA ASP A 150 5.35 -1.41 39.89
C ASP A 150 4.56 -0.21 40.44
N GLY A 151 3.31 -0.04 39.98
CA GLY A 151 2.44 1.05 40.39
C GLY A 151 2.76 2.42 39.79
N LYS A 152 3.71 2.50 38.87
CA LYS A 152 4.08 3.73 38.16
C LYS A 152 3.60 3.68 36.70
N TYR A 153 3.11 4.81 36.20
CA TYR A 153 2.67 4.95 34.81
C TYR A 153 3.84 5.07 33.86
N LEU A 154 3.63 4.49 32.69
CA LEU A 154 4.59 4.46 31.59
C LEU A 154 4.07 5.26 30.40
N GLU A 155 5.00 5.79 29.60
CA GLU A 155 4.76 6.28 28.26
C GLU A 155 5.49 5.42 27.24
N TYR A 156 5.05 5.44 25.99
CA TYR A 156 5.74 4.76 24.91
C TYR A 156 6.72 5.72 24.24
N ALA A 157 8.01 5.46 24.40
CA ALA A 157 9.09 6.20 23.75
C ALA A 157 9.29 5.68 22.31
N SER A 158 8.52 6.22 21.36
CA SER A 158 8.50 5.77 19.96
C SER A 158 9.88 5.77 19.31
N SER A 159 10.74 6.71 19.65
CA SER A 159 12.11 6.80 19.11
C SER A 159 13.01 5.64 19.55
N LYS A 160 12.69 4.97 20.65
CA LYS A 160 13.42 3.84 21.21
C LYS A 160 12.67 2.51 21.06
N GLY A 161 11.38 2.56 20.70
CA GLY A 161 10.53 1.37 20.60
C GLY A 161 10.23 0.69 21.93
N GLN A 162 10.37 1.41 23.05
CA GLN A 162 10.28 0.87 24.41
C GLN A 162 9.40 1.74 25.29
N TYR A 163 8.96 1.20 26.42
CA TYR A 163 8.33 1.99 27.47
C TYR A 163 9.37 2.80 28.24
N ALA A 164 8.95 3.95 28.74
CA ALA A 164 9.70 4.76 29.68
C ALA A 164 8.81 5.17 30.83
N PHE A 165 9.37 5.30 32.04
CA PHE A 165 8.63 5.86 33.17
C PHE A 165 8.32 7.32 32.94
N LEU A 166 7.08 7.73 33.20
CA LEU A 166 6.72 9.13 33.18
C LEU A 166 7.61 9.91 34.16
N PRO A 167 8.25 11.00 33.77
CA PRO A 167 9.10 11.84 34.63
C PRO A 167 8.31 12.41 35.82
N ARG A 168 7.02 12.64 35.62
CA ARG A 168 6.10 13.08 36.65
C ARG A 168 4.90 12.14 36.73
N GLN A 169 4.81 11.43 37.79
CA GLN A 169 3.69 10.53 38.07
C GLN A 169 2.42 11.32 38.45
N PRO A 170 1.22 10.87 38.02
CA PRO A 170 -0.04 11.40 38.53
C PRO A 170 -0.14 11.24 40.02
N ALA A 171 -0.84 12.16 40.66
CA ALA A 171 -1.09 12.12 42.12
C ALA A 171 -2.18 11.08 42.46
#